data_cc7bf6153de877a62a32a741ab367ab1
#
_entry.id   cc7bf6153de877a62a32a741ab367ab1
#
_cell.length_a   1.000
_cell.length_b   1.000
_cell.length_c   1.000
_cell.angle_alpha   90.00
_cell.angle_beta   90.00
_cell.angle_gamma   90.00
#
_symmetry.space_group_name_H-M   'P 1'
#
loop_
_entity.id
_entity.type
_entity.pdbx_description
1 polymer ?
#
loop_
_entity_poly.entity_id
_entity_poly.type
_entity_poly.pdbx_seq_one_letter_code
_entity_poly.pdbx_strand_id
1 'polypeptide(L)'
;MELIHAKANIEEIQSLTEFDQYEAVSGLGFKYADNDFELQVEEAVWEKYPMIKGHYLYEVGTEWGGMVEDVNHVGTTVKVGGPTWRGMLARKIISPPAGQAYKAITAMEANQAIAALVGTSLGPLFAVSTADSGMTVSGSFRYTNLLAAIHSMLQQYGARLEIIFDGTQVVLSAVSSVDYTDTELSQEYEAPLESSVAYGEAYNHVIALGRGELTEREVVELWRLDDGTITTTTQPAGANDKQFVLDYPNAESLEELTSSATDKLIESSPVESIGINLDEIEIDFKLGDVVGGRDKVTGLTISKPITQKILKIDKNGRKINYKAGE
;
A
#
# COMPACT_ATOMS: atom_id res chain seq x y z
N MET A 1 -17.12 11.10 -15.36
CA MET A 1 -16.54 11.51 -14.07
C MET A 1 -16.82 12.98 -13.89
N GLU A 2 -17.30 13.34 -12.73
CA GLU A 2 -17.47 14.74 -12.35
C GLU A 2 -16.43 15.05 -11.27
N LEU A 3 -15.33 15.68 -11.68
CA LEU A 3 -14.30 16.12 -10.74
C LEU A 3 -14.70 17.47 -10.15
N ILE A 4 -14.85 17.53 -8.84
CA ILE A 4 -15.27 18.74 -8.13
C ILE A 4 -14.06 19.43 -7.54
N HIS A 5 -13.95 20.75 -7.76
CA HIS A 5 -13.02 21.64 -7.10
C HIS A 5 -13.71 22.35 -5.95
N ALA A 6 -13.17 22.25 -4.74
CA ALA A 6 -13.73 22.85 -3.54
C ALA A 6 -12.68 23.56 -2.68
N LYS A 7 -13.13 24.47 -1.82
CA LYS A 7 -12.31 25.12 -0.81
C LYS A 7 -11.94 24.16 0.33
N ALA A 8 -11.08 24.60 1.23
CA ALA A 8 -10.65 23.84 2.40
C ALA A 8 -11.80 23.44 3.36
N ASN A 9 -12.94 24.10 3.30
CA ASN A 9 -14.15 23.79 4.09
C ASN A 9 -15.18 22.94 3.32
N ILE A 10 -14.76 22.34 2.19
CA ILE A 10 -15.60 21.54 1.27
C ILE A 10 -16.69 22.37 0.55
N GLU A 11 -16.64 23.68 0.61
CA GLU A 11 -17.51 24.52 -0.20
C GLU A 11 -17.11 24.36 -1.67
N GLU A 12 -18.02 23.86 -2.50
CA GLU A 12 -17.78 23.66 -3.92
C GLU A 12 -17.61 24.99 -4.63
N ILE A 13 -16.59 25.04 -5.50
CA ILE A 13 -16.29 26.20 -6.34
C ILE A 13 -16.81 25.94 -7.75
N GLN A 14 -16.53 24.74 -8.28
CA GLN A 14 -16.94 24.34 -9.62
C GLN A 14 -16.89 22.82 -9.81
N SER A 15 -17.67 22.33 -10.76
CA SER A 15 -17.47 21.04 -11.39
C SER A 15 -16.52 21.20 -12.59
N LEU A 16 -15.45 20.45 -12.61
CA LEU A 16 -14.46 20.45 -13.68
C LEU A 16 -14.90 19.47 -14.77
N THR A 17 -15.40 20.02 -15.87
CA THR A 17 -15.80 19.23 -17.06
C THR A 17 -14.77 19.33 -18.19
N GLU A 18 -13.88 20.31 -18.11
CA GLU A 18 -12.84 20.60 -19.10
C GLU A 18 -11.47 20.61 -18.45
N PHE A 19 -10.66 19.62 -18.76
CA PHE A 19 -9.25 19.51 -18.39
C PHE A 19 -8.51 18.61 -19.39
N ASP A 20 -7.20 18.80 -19.51
CA ASP A 20 -6.38 18.07 -20.48
C ASP A 20 -6.11 16.64 -20.01
N GLN A 21 -5.77 16.51 -18.73
CA GLN A 21 -5.43 15.23 -18.10
C GLN A 21 -5.67 15.29 -16.60
N TYR A 22 -6.14 14.17 -16.06
CA TYR A 22 -6.12 13.89 -14.62
C TYR A 22 -5.51 12.52 -14.41
N GLU A 23 -4.52 12.43 -13.54
CA GLU A 23 -3.94 11.18 -13.08
C GLU A 23 -3.96 11.15 -11.55
N ALA A 24 -4.43 10.04 -10.98
CA ALA A 24 -4.39 9.84 -9.54
C ALA A 24 -3.87 8.43 -9.24
N VAL A 25 -2.89 8.36 -8.36
CA VAL A 25 -2.27 7.12 -7.89
C VAL A 25 -2.77 6.83 -6.49
N SER A 26 -3.29 5.63 -6.29
CA SER A 26 -3.64 5.08 -4.99
C SER A 26 -2.85 3.80 -4.79
N GLY A 27 -2.05 3.72 -3.73
CA GLY A 27 -1.17 2.60 -3.47
C GLY A 27 -1.15 2.18 -2.01
N LEU A 28 -0.61 0.99 -1.78
CA LEU A 28 -0.31 0.47 -0.45
C LEU A 28 1.05 0.96 0.06
N GLY A 29 1.87 1.51 -0.83
CA GLY A 29 3.20 2.03 -0.53
C GLY A 29 3.17 3.30 0.33
N PHE A 30 4.32 3.62 0.92
CA PHE A 30 4.50 4.73 1.87
C PHE A 30 5.16 5.93 1.24
N LYS A 31 5.65 5.81 0.01
CA LYS A 31 6.27 6.92 -0.70
C LYS A 31 5.21 7.90 -1.15
N TYR A 32 5.56 9.17 -1.16
CA TYR A 32 4.67 10.25 -1.59
C TYR A 32 4.14 10.00 -3.01
N ALA A 33 5.01 9.62 -3.93
CA ALA A 33 4.67 9.33 -5.33
C ALA A 33 3.74 8.11 -5.54
N ASP A 34 3.49 7.32 -4.48
CA ASP A 34 2.58 6.17 -4.55
C ASP A 34 1.13 6.56 -4.27
N ASN A 35 0.88 7.80 -3.81
CA ASN A 35 -0.43 8.27 -3.35
C ASN A 35 -0.62 9.77 -3.63
N ASP A 36 -0.41 10.19 -4.86
CA ASP A 36 -0.57 11.57 -5.31
C ASP A 36 -1.52 11.67 -6.52
N PHE A 37 -1.84 12.90 -6.89
CA PHE A 37 -2.55 13.20 -8.13
C PHE A 37 -1.90 14.35 -8.85
N GLU A 38 -2.10 14.40 -10.18
CA GLU A 38 -1.81 15.54 -11.05
C GLU A 38 -3.02 15.83 -11.94
N LEU A 39 -3.45 17.08 -11.97
CA LEU A 39 -4.43 17.63 -12.89
C LEU A 39 -3.75 18.65 -13.81
N GLN A 40 -3.99 18.55 -15.11
CA GLN A 40 -3.53 19.51 -16.10
C GLN A 40 -4.73 20.24 -16.71
N VAL A 41 -4.69 21.55 -16.67
CA VAL A 41 -5.73 22.43 -17.24
C VAL A 41 -5.09 23.51 -18.10
N GLU A 42 -5.85 24.04 -19.06
CA GLU A 42 -5.45 25.24 -19.77
C GLU A 42 -5.40 26.45 -18.83
N GLU A 43 -4.49 27.40 -19.11
CA GLU A 43 -4.33 28.66 -18.36
C GLU A 43 -5.67 29.39 -18.17
N ALA A 44 -6.49 29.50 -19.23
CA ALA A 44 -7.79 30.17 -19.18
C ALA A 44 -8.80 29.53 -18.21
N VAL A 45 -8.74 28.20 -18.02
CA VAL A 45 -9.56 27.45 -17.02
C VAL A 45 -9.09 27.79 -15.62
N TRP A 46 -7.77 27.79 -15.43
CA TRP A 46 -7.17 28.08 -14.12
C TRP A 46 -7.39 29.53 -13.69
N GLU A 47 -7.24 30.51 -14.60
CA GLU A 47 -7.46 31.93 -14.29
C GLU A 47 -8.88 32.21 -13.81
N LYS A 48 -9.85 31.49 -14.34
CA LYS A 48 -11.26 31.66 -13.94
C LYS A 48 -11.54 31.14 -12.54
N TYR A 49 -10.90 30.02 -12.18
CA TYR A 49 -11.10 29.35 -10.89
C TYR A 49 -9.77 28.79 -10.35
N PRO A 50 -8.92 29.65 -9.78
CA PRO A 50 -7.61 29.22 -9.31
C PRO A 50 -7.67 28.10 -8.25
N MET A 51 -6.98 27.02 -8.52
CA MET A 51 -6.83 25.90 -7.59
C MET A 51 -5.58 26.13 -6.75
N ILE A 52 -5.77 26.63 -5.55
CA ILE A 52 -4.66 27.00 -4.65
C ILE A 52 -4.41 25.98 -3.57
N LYS A 53 -3.25 26.05 -2.93
CA LYS A 53 -2.89 25.19 -1.80
C LYS A 53 -4.00 25.14 -0.74
N GLY A 54 -4.35 23.91 -0.34
CA GLY A 54 -5.40 23.61 0.64
C GLY A 54 -6.80 23.44 0.05
N HIS A 55 -7.00 23.71 -1.26
CA HIS A 55 -8.22 23.34 -1.95
C HIS A 55 -8.26 21.82 -2.16
N TYR A 56 -9.44 21.30 -2.42
CA TYR A 56 -9.66 19.86 -2.69
C TYR A 56 -10.13 19.64 -4.12
N LEU A 57 -9.69 18.53 -4.69
CA LEU A 57 -10.22 17.96 -5.93
C LEU A 57 -10.74 16.56 -5.61
N TYR A 58 -11.98 16.22 -6.00
CA TYR A 58 -12.55 14.92 -5.68
C TYR A 58 -13.72 14.52 -6.60
N GLU A 59 -13.98 13.22 -6.63
CA GLU A 59 -15.19 12.62 -7.17
C GLU A 59 -16.00 12.01 -6.02
N VAL A 60 -17.25 12.46 -5.85
CA VAL A 60 -18.14 11.97 -4.77
C VAL A 60 -18.45 10.49 -4.95
N GLY A 61 -18.51 9.75 -3.84
CA GLY A 61 -18.79 8.32 -3.84
C GLY A 61 -17.60 7.44 -4.23
N THR A 62 -16.40 8.02 -4.36
CA THR A 62 -15.20 7.30 -4.76
C THR A 62 -14.01 7.55 -3.83
N GLU A 63 -12.91 6.81 -4.06
CA GLU A 63 -11.61 7.04 -3.41
C GLU A 63 -10.80 8.16 -4.09
N TRP A 64 -11.24 8.64 -5.24
CA TRP A 64 -10.50 9.59 -6.05
C TRP A 64 -10.69 11.01 -5.57
N GLY A 65 -9.67 11.51 -4.93
CA GLY A 65 -9.63 12.89 -4.46
C GLY A 65 -8.40 13.14 -3.60
N GLY A 66 -8.15 14.43 -3.33
CA GLY A 66 -6.98 14.85 -2.57
C GLY A 66 -6.91 16.35 -2.39
N MET A 67 -5.82 16.81 -1.77
CA MET A 67 -5.58 18.21 -1.44
C MET A 67 -4.55 18.81 -2.38
N VAL A 68 -4.86 19.96 -2.95
CA VAL A 68 -3.92 20.75 -3.77
C VAL A 68 -2.77 21.26 -2.90
N GLU A 69 -1.55 21.00 -3.33
CA GLU A 69 -0.32 21.51 -2.70
C GLU A 69 0.59 22.24 -3.68
N ASP A 70 0.74 21.67 -4.87
CA ASP A 70 1.65 22.17 -5.88
C ASP A 70 0.88 22.74 -7.06
N VAL A 71 1.33 23.88 -7.57
CA VAL A 71 0.83 24.52 -8.78
C VAL A 71 2.03 24.92 -9.62
N ASN A 72 2.12 24.39 -10.82
CA ASN A 72 3.19 24.68 -11.77
C ASN A 72 2.61 25.17 -13.09
N HIS A 73 3.08 26.30 -13.59
CA HIS A 73 2.69 26.84 -14.89
C HIS A 73 3.80 26.60 -15.92
N VAL A 74 3.48 25.95 -17.02
CA VAL A 74 4.41 25.64 -18.11
C VAL A 74 3.76 25.91 -19.46
N GLY A 75 4.19 26.95 -20.14
CA GLY A 75 3.60 27.37 -21.43
C GLY A 75 2.17 27.85 -21.24
N THR A 76 1.20 27.13 -21.82
CA THR A 76 -0.24 27.42 -21.72
C THR A 76 -0.97 26.44 -20.77
N THR A 77 -0.23 25.59 -20.08
CA THR A 77 -0.79 24.55 -19.21
C THR A 77 -0.44 24.82 -17.75
N VAL A 78 -1.43 24.73 -16.88
CA VAL A 78 -1.24 24.73 -15.43
C VAL A 78 -1.40 23.32 -14.91
N LYS A 79 -0.38 22.83 -14.19
CA LYS A 79 -0.36 21.55 -13.50
C LYS A 79 -0.62 21.77 -12.03
N VAL A 80 -1.60 21.07 -11.51
CA VAL A 80 -2.02 21.11 -10.11
C VAL A 80 -1.85 19.72 -9.51
N GLY A 81 -1.17 19.59 -8.40
CA GLY A 81 -0.89 18.31 -7.78
C GLY A 81 -0.93 18.33 -6.28
N GLY A 82 -0.89 17.14 -5.70
CA GLY A 82 -0.84 16.95 -4.26
C GLY A 82 -1.20 15.53 -3.83
N PRO A 83 -1.26 15.28 -2.51
CA PRO A 83 -1.60 13.96 -2.00
C PRO A 83 -3.06 13.59 -2.26
N THR A 84 -3.30 12.35 -2.63
CA THR A 84 -4.63 11.74 -2.54
C THR A 84 -5.06 11.59 -1.07
N TRP A 85 -6.29 11.13 -0.82
CA TRP A 85 -6.75 10.80 0.54
C TRP A 85 -5.82 9.81 1.24
N ARG A 86 -5.32 8.79 0.52
CA ARG A 86 -4.31 7.85 1.03
C ARG A 86 -2.98 8.54 1.33
N GLY A 87 -2.54 9.43 0.46
CA GLY A 87 -1.34 10.23 0.67
C GLY A 87 -1.39 11.09 1.94
N MET A 88 -2.59 11.59 2.29
CA MET A 88 -2.77 12.33 3.54
C MET A 88 -2.62 11.42 4.79
N LEU A 89 -3.07 10.17 4.73
CA LEU A 89 -2.83 9.18 5.78
C LEU A 89 -1.34 8.81 5.86
N ALA A 90 -0.70 8.63 4.70
CA ALA A 90 0.71 8.27 4.61
C ALA A 90 1.68 9.29 5.24
N ARG A 91 1.23 10.52 5.44
CA ARG A 91 2.02 11.59 6.08
C ARG A 91 1.94 11.62 7.60
N LYS A 92 1.12 10.77 8.19
CA LYS A 92 0.95 10.71 9.65
C LYS A 92 1.75 9.57 10.25
N ILE A 93 2.34 9.83 11.40
CA ILE A 93 3.10 8.84 12.14
C ILE A 93 2.36 8.50 13.43
N ILE A 94 2.21 7.21 13.69
CA ILE A 94 1.68 6.70 14.95
C ILE A 94 2.79 6.73 15.99
N SER A 95 2.60 7.53 17.04
CA SER A 95 3.49 7.57 18.19
C SER A 95 2.90 6.77 19.35
N PRO A 96 3.72 6.04 20.11
CA PRO A 96 3.27 5.41 21.35
C PRO A 96 2.69 6.45 22.32
N PRO A 97 1.66 6.10 23.11
CA PRO A 97 1.21 6.95 24.21
C PRO A 97 2.31 7.15 25.25
N ALA A 98 2.25 8.26 25.96
CA ALA A 98 3.24 8.57 27.00
C ALA A 98 3.38 7.42 28.00
N GLY A 99 4.62 6.99 28.25
CA GLY A 99 4.93 5.88 29.16
C GLY A 99 4.67 4.47 28.60
N GLN A 100 4.31 4.35 27.33
CA GLN A 100 4.13 3.06 26.67
C GLN A 100 5.18 2.85 25.56
N ALA A 101 5.60 1.60 25.39
CA ALA A 101 6.55 1.24 24.34
C ALA A 101 5.89 1.24 22.94
N TYR A 102 4.61 0.88 22.87
CA TYR A 102 3.84 0.76 21.63
C TYR A 102 2.44 1.35 21.77
N LYS A 103 1.85 1.76 20.66
CA LYS A 103 0.40 1.92 20.50
C LYS A 103 -0.17 0.55 20.19
N ALA A 104 -0.76 -0.09 21.20
CA ALA A 104 -1.33 -1.43 21.07
C ALA A 104 -2.83 -1.38 20.70
N ILE A 105 -3.22 -2.25 19.79
CA ILE A 105 -4.60 -2.63 19.46
C ILE A 105 -4.73 -4.10 19.86
N THR A 106 -5.68 -4.42 20.72
CA THR A 106 -5.84 -5.79 21.24
C THR A 106 -7.28 -6.24 21.07
N ALA A 107 -7.50 -7.26 20.25
CA ALA A 107 -8.81 -7.88 19.99
C ALA A 107 -9.94 -6.84 19.84
N MET A 108 -9.73 -5.83 18.98
CA MET A 108 -10.66 -4.72 18.76
C MET A 108 -11.41 -4.89 17.44
N GLU A 109 -12.67 -4.46 17.38
CA GLU A 109 -13.40 -4.37 16.11
C GLU A 109 -12.62 -3.49 15.11
N ALA A 110 -12.58 -3.88 13.83
CA ALA A 110 -11.59 -3.31 12.90
C ALA A 110 -11.82 -1.82 12.62
N ASN A 111 -13.06 -1.35 12.50
CA ASN A 111 -13.31 0.10 12.33
C ASN A 111 -12.95 0.88 13.61
N GLN A 112 -13.21 0.32 14.78
CA GLN A 112 -12.80 0.94 16.05
C GLN A 112 -11.27 0.97 16.17
N ALA A 113 -10.58 -0.07 15.68
CA ALA A 113 -9.12 -0.10 15.65
C ALA A 113 -8.55 0.99 14.72
N ILE A 114 -9.12 1.16 13.52
CA ILE A 114 -8.78 2.27 12.62
C ILE A 114 -9.00 3.61 13.33
N ALA A 115 -10.16 3.81 13.96
CA ALA A 115 -10.47 5.04 14.69
C ALA A 115 -9.47 5.31 15.83
N ALA A 116 -9.06 4.28 16.56
CA ALA A 116 -8.06 4.37 17.61
C ALA A 116 -6.66 4.76 17.08
N LEU A 117 -6.29 4.29 15.88
CA LEU A 117 -5.02 4.66 15.22
C LEU A 117 -5.06 6.07 14.65
N VAL A 118 -6.14 6.45 13.98
CA VAL A 118 -6.35 7.79 13.39
C VAL A 118 -6.41 8.87 14.47
N GLY A 119 -7.17 8.63 15.54
CA GLY A 119 -7.42 9.61 16.59
C GLY A 119 -7.90 10.94 16.01
N THR A 120 -7.24 12.04 16.37
CA THR A 120 -7.53 13.40 15.87
C THR A 120 -6.54 13.88 14.80
N SER A 121 -5.64 13.01 14.34
CA SER A 121 -4.48 13.40 13.52
C SER A 121 -4.84 13.91 12.12
N LEU A 122 -6.02 13.54 11.60
CA LEU A 122 -6.47 13.89 10.24
C LEU A 122 -7.50 15.04 10.23
N GLY A 123 -7.94 15.50 11.41
CA GLY A 123 -8.95 16.56 11.52
C GLY A 123 -10.37 16.12 11.10
N PRO A 124 -11.31 17.07 11.00
CA PRO A 124 -12.74 16.77 10.81
C PRO A 124 -13.10 16.30 9.39
N LEU A 125 -12.22 16.47 8.42
CA LEU A 125 -12.44 15.97 7.05
C LEU A 125 -12.54 14.45 6.99
N PHE A 126 -11.82 13.76 7.87
CA PHE A 126 -11.80 12.29 7.90
C PHE A 126 -12.71 11.76 9.01
N ALA A 127 -13.51 10.78 8.64
CA ALA A 127 -14.30 9.99 9.56
C ALA A 127 -13.97 8.50 9.42
N VAL A 128 -14.19 7.74 10.47
CA VAL A 128 -14.11 6.27 10.40
C VAL A 128 -15.52 5.72 10.52
N SER A 129 -15.85 4.73 9.70
CA SER A 129 -17.16 4.06 9.73
C SER A 129 -17.49 3.57 11.14
N THR A 130 -18.70 3.81 11.58
CA THR A 130 -19.24 3.29 12.85
C THR A 130 -19.98 1.96 12.68
N ALA A 131 -20.09 1.47 11.44
CA ALA A 131 -20.66 0.16 11.16
C ALA A 131 -19.75 -0.95 11.70
N ASP A 132 -20.35 -2.04 12.16
CA ASP A 132 -19.59 -3.23 12.55
C ASP A 132 -19.03 -3.90 11.30
N SER A 133 -17.71 -4.02 11.21
CA SER A 133 -17.04 -4.70 10.10
C SER A 133 -17.14 -6.21 10.17
N GLY A 134 -17.57 -6.77 11.30
CA GLY A 134 -17.57 -8.21 11.58
C GLY A 134 -16.19 -8.80 11.82
N MET A 135 -15.13 -7.97 11.91
CA MET A 135 -13.75 -8.41 12.04
C MET A 135 -13.13 -7.89 13.33
N THR A 136 -12.36 -8.76 13.98
CA THR A 136 -11.56 -8.42 15.18
C THR A 136 -10.09 -8.47 14.82
N VAL A 137 -9.37 -7.39 15.12
CA VAL A 137 -7.97 -7.20 14.75
C VAL A 137 -7.09 -6.90 15.97
N SER A 138 -5.80 -7.15 15.83
CA SER A 138 -4.76 -6.79 16.81
C SER A 138 -3.53 -6.26 16.10
N GLY A 139 -2.73 -5.44 16.80
CA GLY A 139 -1.48 -4.92 16.28
C GLY A 139 -0.75 -4.07 17.31
N SER A 140 0.56 -3.88 17.11
CA SER A 140 1.40 -3.04 17.97
C SER A 140 2.26 -2.15 17.08
N PHE A 141 2.19 -0.83 17.30
CA PHE A 141 2.78 0.17 16.39
C PHE A 141 3.67 1.14 17.15
N ARG A 142 4.82 1.45 16.56
CA ARG A 142 5.77 2.39 17.12
C ARG A 142 6.45 3.19 16.01
N TYR A 143 6.21 4.50 15.97
CA TYR A 143 6.78 5.42 14.98
C TYR A 143 6.61 4.93 13.53
N THR A 144 5.45 4.34 13.27
CA THR A 144 5.07 3.77 11.98
C THR A 144 4.14 4.72 11.24
N ASN A 145 4.27 4.75 9.93
CA ASN A 145 3.35 5.45 9.03
C ASN A 145 1.90 4.95 9.23
N LEU A 146 0.92 5.88 9.34
CA LEU A 146 -0.46 5.54 9.66
C LEU A 146 -1.10 4.64 8.59
N LEU A 147 -0.91 4.95 7.31
CA LEU A 147 -1.45 4.14 6.20
C LEU A 147 -0.88 2.72 6.26
N ALA A 148 0.45 2.62 6.43
CA ALA A 148 1.15 1.35 6.57
C ALA A 148 0.65 0.51 7.74
N ALA A 149 0.49 1.14 8.89
CA ALA A 149 0.01 0.47 10.09
C ALA A 149 -1.40 -0.09 9.93
N ILE A 150 -2.32 0.72 9.38
CA ILE A 150 -3.70 0.28 9.10
C ILE A 150 -3.66 -0.88 8.11
N HIS A 151 -2.90 -0.73 7.02
CA HIS A 151 -2.83 -1.75 5.99
C HIS A 151 -2.27 -3.07 6.51
N SER A 152 -1.10 -3.06 7.16
CA SER A 152 -0.47 -4.27 7.71
C SER A 152 -1.35 -4.96 8.76
N MET A 153 -2.06 -4.17 9.59
CA MET A 153 -3.02 -4.71 10.55
C MET A 153 -4.17 -5.45 9.84
N LEU A 154 -4.83 -4.81 8.87
CA LEU A 154 -5.98 -5.38 8.19
C LEU A 154 -5.61 -6.60 7.34
N GLN A 155 -4.47 -6.56 6.64
CA GLN A 155 -4.01 -7.63 5.76
C GLN A 155 -3.83 -8.97 6.51
N GLN A 156 -3.35 -8.93 7.76
CA GLN A 156 -3.20 -10.13 8.59
C GLN A 156 -4.52 -10.88 8.83
N TYR A 157 -5.65 -10.19 8.66
CA TYR A 157 -6.99 -10.73 8.86
C TYR A 157 -7.80 -10.84 7.56
N GLY A 158 -7.13 -10.82 6.40
CA GLY A 158 -7.78 -10.89 5.09
C GLY A 158 -8.69 -9.69 4.79
N ALA A 159 -8.32 -8.53 5.32
CA ALA A 159 -9.08 -7.29 5.17
C ALA A 159 -8.25 -6.19 4.49
N ARG A 160 -8.92 -5.18 4.00
CA ARG A 160 -8.34 -3.99 3.37
C ARG A 160 -8.99 -2.71 3.87
N LEU A 161 -8.28 -1.59 3.71
CA LEU A 161 -8.81 -0.25 3.96
C LEU A 161 -9.57 0.23 2.72
N GLU A 162 -10.84 0.49 2.88
CA GLU A 162 -11.67 1.22 1.93
C GLU A 162 -11.73 2.70 2.29
N ILE A 163 -11.62 3.57 1.29
CA ILE A 163 -11.69 5.03 1.45
C ILE A 163 -12.71 5.54 0.45
N ILE A 164 -13.72 6.27 0.94
CA ILE A 164 -14.75 6.87 0.09
C ILE A 164 -15.03 8.30 0.57
N PHE A 165 -15.02 9.27 -0.35
CA PHE A 165 -15.54 10.59 -0.05
C PHE A 165 -17.06 10.60 -0.25
N ASP A 166 -17.82 10.81 0.82
CA ASP A 166 -19.29 10.72 0.79
C ASP A 166 -20.00 12.03 0.35
N GLY A 167 -19.24 13.06 0.04
CA GLY A 167 -19.71 14.41 -0.28
C GLY A 167 -19.50 15.40 0.88
N THR A 168 -19.19 14.91 2.09
CA THR A 168 -18.92 15.73 3.27
C THR A 168 -17.64 15.36 3.97
N GLN A 169 -17.32 14.08 4.04
CA GLN A 169 -16.15 13.53 4.73
C GLN A 169 -15.52 12.39 3.93
N VAL A 170 -14.25 12.18 4.16
CA VAL A 170 -13.50 11.02 3.70
C VAL A 170 -13.71 9.90 4.72
N VAL A 171 -14.54 8.94 4.38
CA VAL A 171 -14.90 7.82 5.25
C VAL A 171 -13.90 6.68 5.06
N LEU A 172 -13.32 6.25 6.17
CA LEU A 172 -12.41 5.11 6.27
C LEU A 172 -13.17 3.90 6.80
N SER A 173 -13.06 2.75 6.14
CA SER A 173 -13.73 1.52 6.55
C SER A 173 -12.82 0.31 6.39
N ALA A 174 -12.92 -0.64 7.32
CA ALA A 174 -12.36 -1.98 7.16
C ALA A 174 -13.38 -2.85 6.42
N VAL A 175 -12.94 -3.50 5.35
CA VAL A 175 -13.75 -4.44 4.57
C VAL A 175 -12.93 -5.68 4.23
N SER A 176 -13.59 -6.83 4.04
CA SER A 176 -12.89 -8.04 3.61
C SER A 176 -12.25 -7.85 2.24
N SER A 177 -11.03 -8.34 2.07
CA SER A 177 -10.42 -8.46 0.75
C SER A 177 -11.13 -9.55 -0.04
N VAL A 178 -11.24 -9.34 -1.35
CA VAL A 178 -11.75 -10.37 -2.26
C VAL A 178 -10.58 -11.15 -2.82
N ASP A 179 -10.71 -12.47 -2.80
CA ASP A 179 -9.73 -13.37 -3.40
C ASP A 179 -10.23 -13.85 -4.77
N TYR A 180 -9.52 -13.45 -5.82
CA TYR A 180 -9.80 -13.80 -7.21
C TYR A 180 -8.89 -14.93 -7.72
N THR A 181 -8.16 -15.63 -6.84
CA THR A 181 -7.21 -16.68 -7.26
C THR A 181 -7.90 -17.89 -7.88
N ASP A 182 -9.13 -18.19 -7.49
CA ASP A 182 -9.94 -19.26 -8.09
C ASP A 182 -10.50 -18.89 -9.47
N THR A 183 -10.49 -17.58 -9.81
CA THR A 183 -10.86 -17.11 -11.14
C THR A 183 -9.62 -17.13 -12.00
N GLU A 184 -9.55 -18.04 -13.00
CA GLU A 184 -8.43 -18.04 -13.96
C GLU A 184 -8.52 -16.82 -14.89
N LEU A 185 -8.19 -15.63 -14.37
CA LEU A 185 -8.28 -14.35 -15.08
C LEU A 185 -7.58 -14.40 -16.45
N SER A 186 -6.48 -15.14 -16.54
CA SER A 186 -5.72 -15.30 -17.78
C SER A 186 -6.43 -16.17 -18.83
N GLN A 187 -7.37 -17.04 -18.43
CA GLN A 187 -8.12 -17.90 -19.35
C GLN A 187 -9.48 -17.32 -19.73
N GLU A 188 -10.17 -16.73 -18.75
CA GLU A 188 -11.53 -16.23 -18.93
C GLU A 188 -11.55 -14.93 -19.74
N TYR A 189 -10.50 -14.11 -19.60
CA TYR A 189 -10.41 -12.78 -20.24
C TYR A 189 -9.33 -12.68 -21.32
N GLU A 190 -8.66 -13.79 -21.68
CA GLU A 190 -7.54 -13.79 -22.66
C GLU A 190 -6.45 -12.74 -22.34
N ALA A 191 -6.35 -12.31 -21.07
CA ALA A 191 -5.40 -11.30 -20.65
C ALA A 191 -3.97 -11.87 -20.72
N PRO A 192 -3.01 -11.16 -21.36
CA PRO A 192 -1.64 -11.61 -21.36
C PRO A 192 -1.09 -11.60 -19.92
N LEU A 193 -0.60 -12.77 -19.49
CA LEU A 193 0.05 -12.98 -18.21
C LEU A 193 1.56 -12.91 -18.40
N GLU A 194 2.19 -11.96 -17.75
CA GLU A 194 3.64 -11.94 -17.59
C GLU A 194 3.98 -12.42 -16.18
N SER A 195 4.70 -13.54 -16.07
CA SER A 195 5.16 -14.04 -14.79
C SER A 195 6.67 -14.00 -14.73
N SER A 196 7.23 -13.55 -13.62
CA SER A 196 8.67 -13.66 -13.38
C SER A 196 8.94 -14.01 -11.91
N VAL A 197 9.97 -14.85 -11.72
CA VAL A 197 10.53 -15.13 -10.41
C VAL A 197 12.01 -14.84 -10.45
N ALA A 198 12.46 -13.85 -9.71
CA ALA A 198 13.85 -13.47 -9.61
C ALA A 198 14.51 -14.11 -8.38
N TYR A 199 15.27 -15.16 -8.60
CA TYR A 199 16.07 -15.82 -7.56
C TYR A 199 17.47 -15.22 -7.40
N GLY A 200 17.86 -14.29 -8.27
CA GLY A 200 19.26 -13.83 -8.36
C GLY A 200 19.80 -13.19 -7.09
N GLU A 201 18.98 -12.36 -6.45
CA GLU A 201 19.33 -11.63 -5.23
C GLU A 201 18.72 -12.25 -3.97
N ALA A 202 18.02 -13.39 -4.10
CA ALA A 202 17.41 -14.05 -2.97
C ALA A 202 18.46 -14.86 -2.20
N TYR A 203 18.46 -14.69 -0.88
CA TYR A 203 19.25 -15.52 0.04
C TYR A 203 18.35 -16.53 0.72
N ASN A 204 18.88 -17.70 1.02
CA ASN A 204 18.17 -18.75 1.73
C ASN A 204 18.86 -19.19 3.03
N HIS A 205 19.97 -18.54 3.39
CA HIS A 205 20.70 -18.81 4.61
C HIS A 205 21.23 -17.50 5.19
N VAL A 206 20.90 -17.22 6.46
CA VAL A 206 21.43 -16.07 7.19
C VAL A 206 22.30 -16.54 8.36
N ILE A 207 23.46 -15.92 8.51
CA ILE A 207 24.35 -16.04 9.65
C ILE A 207 24.25 -14.73 10.42
N ALA A 208 23.50 -14.73 11.52
CA ALA A 208 23.30 -13.55 12.33
C ALA A 208 24.28 -13.52 13.50
N LEU A 209 24.98 -12.40 13.62
CA LEU A 209 26.02 -12.17 14.62
C LEU A 209 25.51 -11.17 15.66
N GLY A 210 25.33 -11.64 16.90
CA GLY A 210 24.86 -10.87 18.04
C GLY A 210 25.98 -10.24 18.86
N ARG A 211 25.81 -10.25 20.19
CA ARG A 211 26.76 -9.73 21.15
C ARG A 211 28.03 -10.59 21.26
N GLY A 212 29.07 -10.01 21.82
CA GLY A 212 30.34 -10.67 22.06
C GLY A 212 31.35 -10.42 20.93
N GLU A 213 32.54 -10.99 21.09
CA GLU A 213 33.63 -10.86 20.11
C GLU A 213 34.26 -12.23 19.83
N LEU A 214 34.68 -12.42 18.60
CA LEU A 214 35.38 -13.64 18.15
C LEU A 214 34.63 -14.92 18.52
N THR A 215 35.24 -15.80 19.32
CA THR A 215 34.67 -17.09 19.73
C THR A 215 33.56 -16.99 20.77
N GLU A 216 33.41 -15.83 21.43
CA GLU A 216 32.37 -15.56 22.42
C GLU A 216 31.15 -14.85 21.82
N ARG A 217 31.19 -14.62 20.49
CA ARG A 217 30.10 -13.95 19.83
C ARG A 217 28.89 -14.88 19.70
N GLU A 218 27.70 -14.34 20.02
CA GLU A 218 26.45 -15.03 19.77
C GLU A 218 26.22 -15.17 18.27
N VAL A 219 25.92 -16.38 17.81
CA VAL A 219 25.65 -16.67 16.40
C VAL A 219 24.35 -17.45 16.28
N VAL A 220 23.49 -16.99 15.39
CA VAL A 220 22.26 -17.67 14.98
C VAL A 220 22.32 -17.92 13.48
N GLU A 221 22.06 -19.16 13.09
CA GLU A 221 21.95 -19.53 11.68
C GLU A 221 20.51 -19.96 11.37
N LEU A 222 19.93 -19.41 10.30
CA LEU A 222 18.59 -19.76 9.84
C LEU A 222 18.62 -20.05 8.35
N TRP A 223 17.86 -21.07 7.97
CA TRP A 223 17.67 -21.47 6.58
C TRP A 223 16.22 -21.33 6.18
N ARG A 224 15.98 -20.85 4.97
CA ARG A 224 14.67 -20.85 4.32
C ARG A 224 14.61 -22.01 3.34
N LEU A 225 13.63 -22.88 3.54
CA LEU A 225 13.35 -24.03 2.69
C LEU A 225 12.60 -23.59 1.41
N ASP A 226 12.48 -24.50 0.45
CA ASP A 226 11.81 -24.25 -0.83
C ASP A 226 10.30 -23.94 -0.67
N ASP A 227 9.69 -24.41 0.42
CA ASP A 227 8.30 -24.10 0.78
C ASP A 227 8.13 -22.76 1.51
N GLY A 228 9.22 -22.00 1.70
CA GLY A 228 9.24 -20.73 2.43
C GLY A 228 9.39 -20.86 3.94
N THR A 229 9.36 -22.08 4.50
CA THR A 229 9.54 -22.33 5.95
C THR A 229 10.93 -21.94 6.39
N ILE A 230 11.03 -21.18 7.51
CA ILE A 230 12.31 -20.83 8.13
C ILE A 230 12.60 -21.79 9.29
N THR A 231 13.82 -22.32 9.31
CA THR A 231 14.25 -23.32 10.30
C THR A 231 15.65 -23.02 10.83
N THR A 232 15.90 -23.42 12.07
CA THR A 232 17.24 -23.45 12.68
C THR A 232 17.97 -24.78 12.41
N THR A 233 17.30 -25.76 11.80
CA THR A 233 17.90 -27.04 11.45
C THR A 233 18.86 -26.85 10.28
N THR A 234 20.13 -27.17 10.51
CA THR A 234 21.18 -27.07 9.49
C THR A 234 20.78 -27.80 8.22
N GLN A 235 20.87 -27.10 7.09
CA GLN A 235 20.64 -27.64 5.76
C GLN A 235 21.97 -28.01 5.10
N PRO A 236 21.99 -28.96 4.14
CA PRO A 236 23.19 -29.28 3.40
C PRO A 236 23.73 -28.05 2.64
N ALA A 237 24.99 -27.72 2.85
CA ALA A 237 25.69 -26.74 2.05
C ALA A 237 25.85 -27.23 0.61
N GLY A 238 25.72 -26.34 -0.37
CA GLY A 238 25.86 -26.65 -1.79
C GLY A 238 25.81 -25.40 -2.66
N ALA A 239 25.80 -25.59 -3.97
CA ALA A 239 25.77 -24.46 -4.90
C ALA A 239 24.53 -23.58 -4.75
N ASN A 240 23.45 -24.11 -4.20
CA ASN A 240 22.19 -23.41 -3.95
C ASN A 240 22.12 -22.74 -2.57
N ASP A 241 23.14 -22.96 -1.72
CA ASP A 241 23.22 -22.29 -0.41
C ASP A 241 23.75 -20.88 -0.60
N LYS A 242 22.82 -19.91 -0.62
CA LYS A 242 23.11 -18.49 -0.79
C LYS A 242 23.07 -17.79 0.56
N GLN A 243 24.25 -17.45 1.07
CA GLN A 243 24.46 -16.97 2.42
C GLN A 243 24.62 -15.44 2.46
N PHE A 244 24.12 -14.83 3.54
CA PHE A 244 24.50 -13.48 3.93
C PHE A 244 24.72 -13.38 5.44
N VAL A 245 25.47 -12.37 5.85
CA VAL A 245 25.77 -12.11 7.26
C VAL A 245 24.95 -10.91 7.74
N LEU A 246 24.20 -11.09 8.81
CA LEU A 246 23.55 -10.01 9.55
C LEU A 246 24.38 -9.66 10.78
N ASP A 247 25.02 -8.50 10.78
CA ASP A 247 25.76 -8.00 11.94
C ASP A 247 24.84 -7.14 12.81
N TYR A 248 24.42 -7.67 13.99
CA TYR A 248 23.53 -7.00 14.93
C TYR A 248 24.07 -7.07 16.38
N PRO A 249 25.19 -6.36 16.67
CA PRO A 249 25.88 -6.45 17.94
C PRO A 249 25.08 -5.89 19.12
N ASN A 250 24.02 -5.13 18.86
CA ASN A 250 23.18 -4.50 19.88
C ASN A 250 21.91 -5.31 20.21
N ALA A 251 21.76 -6.51 19.69
CA ALA A 251 20.63 -7.37 20.04
C ALA A 251 20.57 -7.58 21.56
N GLU A 252 19.43 -7.32 22.19
CA GLU A 252 19.29 -7.44 23.65
C GLU A 252 19.18 -8.87 24.12
N SER A 253 18.74 -9.77 23.22
CA SER A 253 18.61 -11.20 23.48
C SER A 253 18.80 -12.05 22.21
N LEU A 254 19.01 -13.35 22.39
CA LEU A 254 19.08 -14.32 21.31
C LEU A 254 17.75 -14.40 20.53
N GLU A 255 16.61 -14.16 21.20
CA GLU A 255 15.29 -14.11 20.60
C GLU A 255 15.15 -12.92 19.66
N GLU A 256 15.63 -11.75 20.06
CA GLU A 256 15.65 -10.54 19.23
C GLU A 256 16.57 -10.73 18.01
N LEU A 257 17.75 -11.32 18.20
CA LEU A 257 18.66 -11.66 17.11
C LEU A 257 18.01 -12.60 16.12
N THR A 258 17.32 -13.64 16.61
CA THR A 258 16.61 -14.62 15.79
C THR A 258 15.45 -13.98 15.02
N SER A 259 14.68 -13.10 15.67
CA SER A 259 13.58 -12.36 15.04
C SER A 259 14.12 -11.47 13.92
N SER A 260 15.17 -10.69 14.19
CA SER A 260 15.77 -9.80 13.18
C SER A 260 16.37 -10.58 12.00
N ALA A 261 16.97 -11.74 12.28
CA ALA A 261 17.49 -12.63 11.23
C ALA A 261 16.37 -13.21 10.37
N THR A 262 15.24 -13.57 11.00
CA THR A 262 14.03 -14.07 10.31
C THR A 262 13.48 -13.00 9.38
N ASP A 263 13.30 -11.77 9.88
CA ASP A 263 12.79 -10.65 9.09
C ASP A 263 13.68 -10.36 7.88
N LYS A 264 15.01 -10.37 8.07
CA LYS A 264 15.97 -10.15 6.99
C LYS A 264 15.96 -11.29 5.96
N LEU A 265 15.76 -12.52 6.38
CA LEU A 265 15.66 -13.66 5.47
C LEU A 265 14.35 -13.63 4.67
N ILE A 266 13.26 -13.13 5.27
CA ILE A 266 11.99 -12.88 4.58
C ILE A 266 12.15 -11.74 3.56
N GLU A 267 12.76 -10.62 3.94
CA GLU A 267 13.03 -9.49 3.03
C GLU A 267 13.89 -9.88 1.82
N SER A 268 14.78 -10.86 1.99
CA SER A 268 15.62 -11.39 0.92
C SER A 268 15.00 -12.57 0.15
N SER A 269 13.69 -12.76 0.26
CA SER A 269 12.97 -13.79 -0.49
C SER A 269 13.01 -13.54 -2.00
N PRO A 270 12.84 -14.57 -2.85
CA PRO A 270 12.72 -14.36 -4.29
C PRO A 270 11.62 -13.36 -4.59
N VAL A 271 11.90 -12.43 -5.49
CA VAL A 271 10.90 -11.49 -5.97
C VAL A 271 10.05 -12.20 -7.02
N GLU A 272 8.82 -12.44 -6.68
CA GLU A 272 7.82 -12.95 -7.59
C GLU A 272 6.96 -11.79 -8.08
N SER A 273 6.84 -11.61 -9.38
CA SER A 273 5.97 -10.60 -9.96
C SER A 273 5.00 -11.22 -10.96
N ILE A 274 3.76 -10.76 -10.91
CA ILE A 274 2.79 -10.96 -11.96
C ILE A 274 2.54 -9.61 -12.63
N GLY A 275 2.75 -9.55 -13.94
CA GLY A 275 2.17 -8.55 -14.80
C GLY A 275 0.89 -9.14 -15.42
N ILE A 276 -0.26 -8.91 -14.82
CA ILE A 276 -1.54 -9.17 -15.49
C ILE A 276 -1.98 -7.84 -16.08
N ASN A 277 -2.23 -7.79 -17.37
CA ASN A 277 -2.91 -6.65 -17.95
C ASN A 277 -4.40 -6.69 -17.55
N LEU A 278 -4.68 -6.12 -16.38
CA LEU A 278 -6.04 -6.04 -15.84
C LEU A 278 -6.88 -4.94 -16.51
N ASP A 279 -6.30 -4.19 -17.44
CA ASP A 279 -6.91 -3.03 -18.08
C ASP A 279 -8.08 -3.38 -19.00
N GLU A 280 -8.15 -4.62 -19.47
CA GLU A 280 -9.20 -5.13 -20.36
C GLU A 280 -10.28 -5.94 -19.61
N ILE A 281 -10.13 -6.06 -18.30
CA ILE A 281 -11.04 -6.82 -17.44
C ILE A 281 -12.07 -5.86 -16.83
N GLU A 282 -13.36 -6.10 -17.05
CA GLU A 282 -14.46 -5.29 -16.50
C GLU A 282 -14.69 -5.49 -14.98
N ILE A 283 -13.65 -5.82 -14.22
CA ILE A 283 -13.71 -5.95 -12.76
C ILE A 283 -13.07 -4.73 -12.13
N ASP A 284 -13.79 -4.04 -11.25
CA ASP A 284 -13.24 -2.94 -10.44
C ASP A 284 -12.54 -3.49 -9.20
N PHE A 285 -11.31 -3.97 -9.40
CA PHE A 285 -10.47 -4.45 -8.32
C PHE A 285 -10.18 -3.34 -7.31
N LYS A 286 -10.02 -3.73 -6.05
CA LYS A 286 -9.69 -2.82 -4.97
C LYS A 286 -8.28 -3.07 -4.46
N LEU A 287 -7.65 -2.04 -3.89
CA LEU A 287 -6.34 -2.18 -3.24
C LEU A 287 -6.43 -3.18 -2.09
N GLY A 288 -5.54 -4.18 -2.11
CA GLY A 288 -5.52 -5.26 -1.12
C GLY A 288 -6.39 -6.46 -1.49
N ASP A 289 -7.17 -6.42 -2.58
CA ASP A 289 -7.75 -7.64 -3.16
C ASP A 289 -6.63 -8.51 -3.71
N VAL A 290 -6.83 -9.82 -3.70
CA VAL A 290 -5.84 -10.79 -4.15
C VAL A 290 -6.20 -11.27 -5.56
N VAL A 291 -5.26 -11.17 -6.47
CA VAL A 291 -5.37 -11.69 -7.82
C VAL A 291 -4.36 -12.80 -8.03
N GLY A 292 -4.72 -13.80 -8.83
CA GLY A 292 -3.86 -14.94 -9.11
C GLY A 292 -3.90 -15.31 -10.58
N GLY A 293 -2.92 -16.10 -10.97
CA GLY A 293 -2.85 -16.67 -12.30
C GLY A 293 -1.87 -17.81 -12.36
N ARG A 294 -2.06 -18.70 -13.33
CA ARG A 294 -1.13 -19.76 -13.65
C ARG A 294 -0.56 -19.53 -15.05
N ASP A 295 0.75 -19.36 -15.09
CA ASP A 295 1.46 -19.35 -16.36
C ASP A 295 1.53 -20.78 -16.91
N LYS A 296 0.91 -21.02 -18.08
CA LYS A 296 0.86 -22.33 -18.71
C LYS A 296 2.20 -22.79 -19.27
N VAL A 297 3.12 -21.86 -19.56
CA VAL A 297 4.43 -22.16 -20.14
C VAL A 297 5.41 -22.57 -19.06
N THR A 298 5.49 -21.77 -17.98
CA THR A 298 6.40 -22.01 -16.86
C THR A 298 5.79 -22.92 -15.80
N GLY A 299 4.46 -23.04 -15.75
CA GLY A 299 3.71 -23.77 -14.73
C GLY A 299 3.62 -23.02 -13.39
N LEU A 300 4.19 -21.82 -13.30
CA LEU A 300 4.16 -21.00 -12.10
C LEU A 300 2.74 -20.58 -11.77
N THR A 301 2.36 -20.75 -10.52
CA THR A 301 1.10 -20.23 -9.97
C THR A 301 1.46 -19.13 -9.00
N ILE A 302 0.95 -17.93 -9.23
CA ILE A 302 1.26 -16.76 -8.41
C ILE A 302 -0.07 -16.17 -7.91
N SER A 303 -0.05 -15.77 -6.65
CA SER A 303 -1.16 -15.08 -5.98
C SER A 303 -0.60 -13.84 -5.28
N LYS A 304 -1.04 -12.66 -5.67
CA LYS A 304 -0.51 -11.38 -5.16
C LYS A 304 -1.63 -10.39 -4.88
N PRO A 305 -1.48 -9.55 -3.84
CA PRO A 305 -2.40 -8.46 -3.62
C PRO A 305 -2.24 -7.37 -4.69
N ILE A 306 -3.32 -6.68 -4.99
CA ILE A 306 -3.28 -5.45 -5.77
C ILE A 306 -2.66 -4.36 -4.90
N THR A 307 -1.51 -3.85 -5.32
CA THR A 307 -0.70 -2.89 -4.57
C THR A 307 -0.86 -1.46 -5.05
N GLN A 308 -1.31 -1.25 -6.30
CA GLN A 308 -1.50 0.09 -6.84
C GLN A 308 -2.65 0.14 -7.84
N LYS A 309 -3.43 1.23 -7.77
CA LYS A 309 -4.43 1.64 -8.76
C LYS A 309 -4.04 3.00 -9.32
N ILE A 310 -4.06 3.15 -10.63
CA ILE A 310 -3.74 4.40 -11.31
C ILE A 310 -4.93 4.79 -12.17
N LEU A 311 -5.65 5.81 -11.76
CA LEU A 311 -6.71 6.42 -12.55
C LEU A 311 -6.08 7.41 -13.52
N LYS A 312 -6.37 7.27 -14.80
CA LYS A 312 -6.03 8.23 -15.85
C LYS A 312 -7.28 8.65 -16.58
N ILE A 313 -7.43 9.96 -16.76
CA ILE A 313 -8.50 10.55 -17.56
C ILE A 313 -7.86 11.56 -18.50
N ASP A 314 -8.09 11.37 -19.77
CA ASP A 314 -7.64 12.25 -20.83
C ASP A 314 -8.69 12.33 -21.97
N LYS A 315 -8.34 12.90 -23.09
CA LYS A 315 -9.19 12.95 -24.29
C LYS A 315 -9.61 11.58 -24.83
N ASN A 316 -8.95 10.50 -24.45
CA ASN A 316 -9.27 9.13 -24.87
C ASN A 316 -10.27 8.45 -23.91
N GLY A 317 -10.58 9.08 -22.78
CA GLY A 317 -11.54 8.60 -21.81
C GLY A 317 -10.94 8.32 -20.43
N ARG A 318 -11.65 7.52 -19.63
CA ARG A 318 -11.27 7.08 -18.28
C ARG A 318 -10.68 5.69 -18.34
N LYS A 319 -9.51 5.50 -17.75
CA LYS A 319 -8.86 4.21 -17.62
C LYS A 319 -8.34 4.02 -16.20
N ILE A 320 -8.42 2.80 -15.67
CA ILE A 320 -7.81 2.43 -14.40
C ILE A 320 -6.81 1.31 -14.68
N ASN A 321 -5.57 1.54 -14.33
CA ASN A 321 -4.51 0.55 -14.42
C ASN A 321 -4.22 0.00 -13.01
N TYR A 322 -3.92 -1.30 -12.95
CA TYR A 322 -3.65 -1.99 -11.69
C TYR A 322 -2.24 -2.55 -11.69
N LYS A 323 -1.61 -2.57 -10.50
CA LYS A 323 -0.38 -3.34 -10.27
C LYS A 323 -0.63 -4.33 -9.13
N ALA A 324 -0.17 -5.56 -9.31
CA ALA A 324 -0.20 -6.60 -8.30
C ALA A 324 1.22 -7.02 -7.92
N GLY A 325 1.45 -7.31 -6.64
CA GLY A 325 2.80 -7.56 -6.13
C GLY A 325 3.63 -6.28 -6.00
N GLU A 326 4.95 -6.42 -5.84
CA GLU A 326 5.87 -5.26 -5.82
C GLU A 326 6.10 -4.68 -7.20
#